data_2718d639bdd37d3643856f16d3a197d2
#
_entry.id   2718d639bdd37d3643856f16d3a197d2
#
_cell.length_a   1.000
_cell.length_b   1.000
_cell.length_c   1.000
_cell.angle_alpha   90.00
_cell.angle_beta   90.00
_cell.angle_gamma   90.00
#
_symmetry.space_group_name_H-M   'P 1'
#
loop_
_entity.id
_entity.type
_entity.pdbx_description
1 polymer ?
#
loop_
_entity_poly.entity_id
_entity_poly.type
_entity_poly.pdbx_seq_one_letter_code
_entity_poly.pdbx_strand_id
1 'polypeptide(L)'
;MSDLRKQEATITVKAYKEQMKAIGKEKHEKIQAVLTPDQKQQLAKMRADRAKKFDGMAKNRMEKMKKDLQLTDDQSAKIQALGAATRSKIKGIREDQSLSADQKKEQVMAAFKKQHEDMNSLLTPEQIKKMEAMRAKHIHRDAR
;
A
#
# COMPACT_ATOMS: atom_id res chain seq x y z
N MET A 1 0.90 28.92 8.46
CA MET A 1 0.27 28.24 7.32
C MET A 1 0.05 29.13 6.09
N SER A 2 -0.12 30.46 6.27
CA SER A 2 -0.38 31.39 5.13
C SER A 2 0.86 31.69 4.25
N ASP A 3 2.07 31.65 4.80
CA ASP A 3 3.28 32.03 4.08
C ASP A 3 3.76 30.97 3.08
N LEU A 4 3.49 29.67 3.32
CA LEU A 4 3.78 28.61 2.37
C LEU A 4 2.88 28.68 1.12
N ARG A 5 1.63 29.14 1.26
CA ARG A 5 0.73 29.31 0.11
C ARG A 5 1.13 30.47 -0.80
N LYS A 6 1.76 31.52 -0.24
CA LYS A 6 2.25 32.65 -1.04
C LYS A 6 3.50 32.31 -1.85
N GLN A 7 4.25 31.25 -1.48
CA GLN A 7 5.40 30.76 -2.22
C GLN A 7 5.03 29.73 -3.30
N GLU A 8 3.77 29.32 -3.40
CA GLU A 8 3.29 28.31 -4.37
C GLU A 8 3.57 28.69 -5.85
N ALA A 9 3.70 29.97 -6.16
CA ALA A 9 3.97 30.43 -7.53
C ALA A 9 5.42 30.18 -8.00
N THR A 10 6.36 29.84 -7.11
CA THR A 10 7.79 29.74 -7.42
C THR A 10 8.43 28.37 -7.13
N ILE A 11 7.72 27.48 -6.41
CA ILE A 11 8.26 26.18 -6.03
C ILE A 11 7.71 25.11 -6.96
N THR A 12 8.60 24.36 -7.63
CA THR A 12 8.17 23.21 -8.42
C THR A 12 7.52 22.15 -7.53
N VAL A 13 6.56 21.37 -8.06
CA VAL A 13 5.92 20.26 -7.35
C VAL A 13 6.94 19.28 -6.76
N LYS A 14 8.08 19.10 -7.40
CA LYS A 14 9.20 18.29 -6.92
C LYS A 14 9.80 18.88 -5.65
N ALA A 15 10.17 20.16 -5.66
CA ALA A 15 10.75 20.85 -4.51
C ALA A 15 9.77 20.88 -3.33
N TYR A 16 8.48 21.11 -3.57
CA TYR A 16 7.44 21.02 -2.54
C TYR A 16 7.40 19.63 -1.89
N LYS A 17 7.42 18.56 -2.67
CA LYS A 17 7.41 17.18 -2.15
C LYS A 17 8.67 16.88 -1.33
N GLU A 18 9.82 17.36 -1.74
CA GLU A 18 11.09 17.21 -1.00
C GLU A 18 11.07 17.96 0.32
N GLN A 19 10.56 19.19 0.33
CA GLN A 19 10.38 19.97 1.56
C GLN A 19 9.40 19.29 2.53
N MET A 20 8.26 18.80 2.04
CA MET A 20 7.30 18.06 2.87
C MET A 20 7.89 16.78 3.45
N LYS A 21 8.75 16.08 2.70
CA LYS A 21 9.47 14.90 3.19
C LYS A 21 10.49 15.28 4.28
N ALA A 22 11.23 16.37 4.09
CA ALA A 22 12.18 16.88 5.07
C ALA A 22 11.48 17.29 6.37
N ILE A 23 10.39 18.06 6.27
CA ILE A 23 9.56 18.47 7.43
C ILE A 23 9.00 17.22 8.16
N GLY A 24 8.54 16.22 7.41
CA GLY A 24 8.05 14.97 7.97
C GLY A 24 9.12 14.20 8.75
N LYS A 25 10.35 14.18 8.24
CA LYS A 25 11.51 13.56 8.90
C LYS A 25 11.89 14.33 10.17
N GLU A 26 12.04 15.64 10.08
CA GLU A 26 12.35 16.51 11.22
C GLU A 26 11.30 16.40 12.33
N LYS A 27 10.02 16.43 11.97
CA LYS A 27 8.91 16.21 12.90
C LYS A 27 9.03 14.85 13.60
N HIS A 28 9.34 13.80 12.85
CA HIS A 28 9.51 12.47 13.39
C HIS A 28 10.68 12.41 14.39
N GLU A 29 11.82 12.97 14.05
CA GLU A 29 13.01 13.05 14.91
C GLU A 29 12.73 13.83 16.19
N LYS A 30 12.07 14.99 16.10
CA LYS A 30 11.65 15.80 17.24
C LYS A 30 10.68 15.04 18.16
N ILE A 31 9.70 14.32 17.59
CA ILE A 31 8.79 13.48 18.37
C ILE A 31 9.57 12.35 19.07
N GLN A 32 10.49 11.68 18.38
CA GLN A 32 11.29 10.63 18.98
C GLN A 32 12.21 11.14 20.10
N ALA A 33 12.69 12.37 20.01
CA ALA A 33 13.56 12.98 21.00
C ALA A 33 12.82 13.29 22.31
N VAL A 34 11.54 13.67 22.26
CA VAL A 34 10.75 14.03 23.45
C VAL A 34 10.03 12.84 24.11
N LEU A 35 9.96 11.68 23.42
CA LEU A 35 9.32 10.49 23.97
C LEU A 35 10.22 9.84 25.04
N THR A 36 9.63 9.50 26.19
CA THR A 36 10.28 8.65 27.20
C THR A 36 10.52 7.24 26.68
N PRO A 37 11.42 6.45 27.32
CA PRO A 37 11.62 5.04 26.96
C PRO A 37 10.31 4.25 26.95
N ASP A 38 9.44 4.42 27.95
CA ASP A 38 8.14 3.73 28.05
C ASP A 38 7.20 4.12 26.89
N GLN A 39 7.15 5.39 26.53
CA GLN A 39 6.35 5.86 25.41
C GLN A 39 6.86 5.32 24.08
N LYS A 40 8.19 5.18 23.90
CA LYS A 40 8.78 4.53 22.72
C LYS A 40 8.37 3.07 22.64
N GLN A 41 8.39 2.37 23.78
CA GLN A 41 7.95 0.96 23.85
C GLN A 41 6.46 0.82 23.55
N GLN A 42 5.61 1.69 24.10
CA GLN A 42 4.18 1.71 23.78
C GLN A 42 3.94 1.97 22.29
N LEU A 43 4.65 2.92 21.70
CA LEU A 43 4.55 3.22 20.25
C LEU A 43 4.98 2.02 19.40
N ALA A 44 6.05 1.32 19.80
CA ALA A 44 6.49 0.10 19.11
C ALA A 44 5.42 -1.00 19.22
N LYS A 45 4.83 -1.21 20.40
CA LYS A 45 3.72 -2.15 20.61
C LYS A 45 2.51 -1.80 19.76
N MET A 46 2.08 -0.54 19.73
CA MET A 46 0.97 -0.09 18.89
C MET A 46 1.23 -0.34 17.39
N ARG A 47 2.47 -0.15 16.94
CA ARG A 47 2.86 -0.45 15.54
C ARG A 47 2.80 -1.96 15.24
N ALA A 48 3.28 -2.78 16.17
CA ALA A 48 3.21 -4.24 16.05
C ALA A 48 1.76 -4.76 16.04
N ASP A 49 0.90 -4.22 16.92
CA ASP A 49 -0.52 -4.60 16.97
C ASP A 49 -1.26 -4.16 15.71
N ARG A 50 -0.92 -2.98 15.17
CA ARG A 50 -1.45 -2.52 13.88
C ARG A 50 -1.01 -3.46 12.74
N ALA A 51 0.25 -3.88 12.71
CA ALA A 51 0.75 -4.82 11.71
C ALA A 51 0.00 -6.16 11.79
N LYS A 52 -0.17 -6.72 13.00
CA LYS A 52 -0.96 -7.96 13.23
C LYS A 52 -2.42 -7.80 12.76
N LYS A 53 -3.03 -6.65 13.04
CA LYS A 53 -4.40 -6.35 12.57
C LYS A 53 -4.49 -6.32 11.06
N PHE A 54 -3.50 -5.72 10.37
CA PHE A 54 -3.43 -5.73 8.92
C PHE A 54 -3.26 -7.15 8.34
N ASP A 55 -2.43 -7.99 8.96
CA ASP A 55 -2.26 -9.38 8.54
C ASP A 55 -3.55 -10.18 8.74
N GLY A 56 -4.26 -9.98 9.85
CA GLY A 56 -5.58 -10.58 10.07
C GLY A 56 -6.60 -10.16 9.01
N MET A 57 -6.63 -8.87 8.68
CA MET A 57 -7.51 -8.36 7.61
C MET A 57 -7.15 -8.93 6.24
N ALA A 58 -5.86 -9.11 5.94
CA ALA A 58 -5.40 -9.70 4.69
C ALA A 58 -5.82 -11.18 4.58
N LYS A 59 -5.71 -11.95 5.68
CA LYS A 59 -6.21 -13.34 5.76
C LYS A 59 -7.71 -13.40 5.53
N ASN A 60 -8.50 -12.60 6.26
CA ASN A 60 -9.96 -12.57 6.12
C ASN A 60 -10.38 -12.19 4.68
N ARG A 61 -9.66 -11.25 4.06
CA ARG A 61 -9.91 -10.86 2.67
C ARG A 61 -9.63 -12.02 1.70
N MET A 62 -8.57 -12.77 1.95
CA MET A 62 -8.23 -13.94 1.13
C MET A 62 -9.26 -15.06 1.29
N GLU A 63 -9.67 -15.36 2.53
CA GLU A 63 -10.72 -16.35 2.80
C GLU A 63 -12.05 -15.96 2.13
N LYS A 64 -12.42 -14.69 2.23
CA LYS A 64 -13.60 -14.17 1.53
C LYS A 64 -13.46 -14.34 0.02
N MET A 65 -12.33 -13.96 -0.57
CA MET A 65 -12.09 -14.10 -2.00
C MET A 65 -12.14 -15.58 -2.43
N LYS A 66 -11.54 -16.48 -1.64
CA LYS A 66 -11.58 -17.93 -1.88
C LYS A 66 -13.02 -18.43 -1.93
N LYS A 67 -13.85 -18.02 -0.97
CA LYS A 67 -15.27 -18.40 -0.90
C LYS A 67 -16.08 -17.81 -2.06
N ASP A 68 -15.94 -16.51 -2.29
CA ASP A 68 -16.76 -15.79 -3.27
C ASP A 68 -16.46 -16.23 -4.71
N LEU A 69 -15.18 -16.49 -5.03
CA LEU A 69 -14.73 -16.95 -6.35
C LEU A 69 -14.62 -18.47 -6.46
N GLN A 70 -14.88 -19.22 -5.38
CA GLN A 70 -14.72 -20.68 -5.33
C GLN A 70 -13.32 -21.13 -5.79
N LEU A 71 -12.27 -20.44 -5.25
CA LEU A 71 -10.88 -20.75 -5.60
C LEU A 71 -10.48 -22.11 -5.05
N THR A 72 -9.70 -22.85 -5.84
CA THR A 72 -9.02 -24.05 -5.35
C THR A 72 -7.92 -23.67 -4.33
N ASP A 73 -7.46 -24.65 -3.57
CA ASP A 73 -6.35 -24.43 -2.62
C ASP A 73 -5.08 -24.00 -3.34
N ASP A 74 -4.79 -24.59 -4.50
CA ASP A 74 -3.67 -24.24 -5.35
C ASP A 74 -3.76 -22.80 -5.87
N GLN A 75 -4.92 -22.38 -6.40
CA GLN A 75 -5.16 -20.99 -6.80
C GLN A 75 -4.97 -20.02 -5.62
N SER A 76 -5.52 -20.35 -4.46
CA SER A 76 -5.40 -19.54 -3.25
C SER A 76 -3.95 -19.37 -2.81
N ALA A 77 -3.17 -20.47 -2.81
CA ALA A 77 -1.75 -20.44 -2.46
C ALA A 77 -0.94 -19.57 -3.45
N LYS A 78 -1.17 -19.75 -4.76
CA LYS A 78 -0.50 -18.97 -5.80
C LYS A 78 -0.83 -17.47 -5.72
N ILE A 79 -2.09 -17.11 -5.47
CA ILE A 79 -2.52 -15.71 -5.30
C ILE A 79 -1.88 -15.09 -4.04
N GLN A 80 -1.79 -15.84 -2.94
CA GLN A 80 -1.11 -15.38 -1.73
C GLN A 80 0.37 -15.15 -1.98
N ALA A 81 1.06 -16.09 -2.64
CA ALA A 81 2.47 -15.97 -3.00
C ALA A 81 2.72 -14.76 -3.90
N LEU A 82 1.87 -14.56 -4.93
CA LEU A 82 1.92 -13.41 -5.82
C LEU A 82 1.76 -12.09 -5.05
N GLY A 83 0.81 -12.04 -4.12
CA GLY A 83 0.61 -10.88 -3.25
C GLY A 83 1.80 -10.57 -2.34
N ALA A 84 2.45 -11.61 -1.80
CA ALA A 84 3.65 -11.46 -0.98
C ALA A 84 4.84 -10.97 -1.81
N ALA A 85 5.07 -11.55 -2.98
CA ALA A 85 6.13 -11.15 -3.90
C ALA A 85 5.97 -9.69 -4.35
N THR A 86 4.74 -9.27 -4.70
CA THR A 86 4.46 -7.89 -5.08
C THR A 86 4.71 -6.91 -3.93
N ARG A 87 4.32 -7.24 -2.70
CA ARG A 87 4.60 -6.41 -1.52
C ARG A 87 6.10 -6.25 -1.29
N SER A 88 6.87 -7.33 -1.40
CA SER A 88 8.33 -7.29 -1.27
C SER A 88 8.96 -6.40 -2.34
N LYS A 89 8.52 -6.55 -3.59
CA LYS A 89 8.98 -5.71 -4.72
C LYS A 89 8.68 -4.23 -4.49
N ILE A 90 7.45 -3.90 -4.07
CA ILE A 90 7.05 -2.52 -3.78
C ILE A 90 7.86 -1.93 -2.61
N LYS A 91 8.14 -2.75 -1.58
CA LYS A 91 9.01 -2.33 -0.48
C LYS A 91 10.40 -1.97 -1.01
N GLY A 92 11.04 -2.83 -1.80
CA GLY A 92 12.34 -2.56 -2.43
C GLY A 92 12.33 -1.26 -3.25
N ILE A 93 11.32 -1.07 -4.12
CA ILE A 93 11.18 0.16 -4.91
C ILE A 93 11.10 1.41 -4.02
N ARG A 94 10.36 1.35 -2.91
CA ARG A 94 10.21 2.49 -1.99
C ARG A 94 11.50 2.81 -1.24
N GLU A 95 12.27 1.80 -0.88
CA GLU A 95 13.53 1.91 -0.15
C GLU A 95 14.72 2.29 -1.04
N ASP A 96 14.61 2.07 -2.35
CA ASP A 96 15.67 2.42 -3.32
C ASP A 96 15.92 3.92 -3.34
N GLN A 97 17.11 4.34 -2.92
CA GLN A 97 17.51 5.75 -2.88
C GLN A 97 17.92 6.29 -4.26
N SER A 98 18.21 5.42 -5.23
CA SER A 98 18.61 5.82 -6.58
C SER A 98 17.44 6.29 -7.44
N LEU A 99 16.20 5.89 -7.08
CA LEU A 99 14.99 6.21 -7.83
C LEU A 99 14.38 7.53 -7.40
N SER A 100 14.01 8.36 -8.38
CA SER A 100 13.19 9.55 -8.15
C SER A 100 11.77 9.18 -7.67
N ALA A 101 11.05 10.14 -7.10
CA ALA A 101 9.68 9.93 -6.65
C ALA A 101 8.74 9.48 -7.79
N ASP A 102 8.93 10.02 -8.98
CA ASP A 102 8.11 9.69 -10.16
C ASP A 102 8.45 8.30 -10.69
N GLN A 103 9.74 7.94 -10.75
CA GLN A 103 10.17 6.57 -11.10
C GLN A 103 9.65 5.53 -10.10
N LYS A 104 9.69 5.83 -8.79
CA LYS A 104 9.08 4.96 -7.78
C LYS A 104 7.58 4.77 -8.00
N LYS A 105 6.86 5.85 -8.29
CA LYS A 105 5.42 5.79 -8.58
C LYS A 105 5.15 4.92 -9.81
N GLU A 106 5.88 5.14 -10.89
CA GLU A 106 5.74 4.38 -12.13
C GLU A 106 6.01 2.88 -11.91
N GLN A 107 7.13 2.55 -11.25
CA GLN A 107 7.48 1.15 -10.98
C GLN A 107 6.48 0.47 -10.04
N VAL A 108 5.93 1.18 -9.05
CA VAL A 108 4.88 0.65 -8.16
C VAL A 108 3.59 0.39 -8.96
N MET A 109 3.21 1.29 -9.86
CA MET A 109 2.04 1.09 -10.72
C MET A 109 2.26 -0.10 -11.67
N ALA A 110 3.44 -0.23 -12.28
CA ALA A 110 3.80 -1.37 -13.12
C ALA A 110 3.77 -2.69 -12.33
N ALA A 111 4.25 -2.70 -11.07
CA ALA A 111 4.19 -3.88 -10.21
C ALA A 111 2.74 -4.32 -9.92
N PHE A 112 1.83 -3.37 -9.66
CA PHE A 112 0.41 -3.69 -9.46
C PHE A 112 -0.27 -4.16 -10.75
N LYS A 113 0.04 -3.53 -11.89
CA LYS A 113 -0.49 -3.96 -13.19
C LYS A 113 -0.08 -5.40 -13.48
N LYS A 114 1.21 -5.71 -13.33
CA LYS A 114 1.70 -7.08 -13.51
C LYS A 114 1.03 -8.06 -12.54
N GLN A 115 0.90 -7.71 -11.26
CA GLN A 115 0.19 -8.55 -10.29
C GLN A 115 -1.25 -8.85 -10.74
N HIS A 116 -1.94 -7.86 -11.30
CA HIS A 116 -3.30 -8.05 -11.80
C HIS A 116 -3.36 -9.01 -13.00
N GLU A 117 -2.43 -8.86 -13.94
CA GLU A 117 -2.30 -9.75 -15.10
C GLU A 117 -1.98 -11.18 -14.66
N ASP A 118 -0.97 -11.35 -13.80
CA ASP A 118 -0.58 -12.64 -13.23
C ASP A 118 -1.73 -13.29 -12.44
N MET A 119 -2.50 -12.51 -11.69
CA MET A 119 -3.69 -13.01 -10.98
C MET A 119 -4.77 -13.46 -11.94
N ASN A 120 -5.04 -12.72 -13.01
CA ASN A 120 -6.03 -13.10 -14.01
C ASN A 120 -5.64 -14.41 -14.72
N SER A 121 -4.36 -14.66 -14.94
CA SER A 121 -3.89 -15.92 -15.55
C SER A 121 -4.09 -17.15 -14.65
N LEU A 122 -4.27 -16.95 -13.34
CA LEU A 122 -4.55 -18.02 -12.38
C LEU A 122 -6.05 -18.34 -12.25
N LEU A 123 -6.91 -17.50 -12.79
CA LEU A 123 -8.37 -17.59 -12.65
C LEU A 123 -9.04 -18.11 -13.93
N THR A 124 -10.17 -18.79 -13.76
CA THR A 124 -11.00 -19.13 -14.91
C THR A 124 -11.77 -17.91 -15.44
N PRO A 125 -12.27 -17.91 -16.67
CA PRO A 125 -13.08 -16.82 -17.21
C PRO A 125 -14.29 -16.47 -16.32
N GLU A 126 -14.96 -17.47 -15.73
CA GLU A 126 -16.09 -17.28 -14.82
C GLU A 126 -15.66 -16.61 -13.52
N GLN A 127 -14.51 -16.98 -12.98
CA GLN A 127 -13.93 -16.35 -11.78
C GLN A 127 -13.54 -14.89 -12.04
N ILE A 128 -12.96 -14.58 -13.20
CA ILE A 128 -12.64 -13.21 -13.61
C ILE A 128 -13.92 -12.39 -13.69
N LYS A 129 -14.96 -12.86 -14.37
CA LYS A 129 -16.25 -12.17 -14.48
C LYS A 129 -16.90 -11.90 -13.11
N LYS A 130 -16.85 -12.89 -12.20
CA LYS A 130 -17.33 -12.69 -10.82
C LYS A 130 -16.53 -11.63 -10.08
N MET A 131 -15.20 -11.63 -10.22
CA MET A 131 -14.33 -10.66 -9.57
C MET A 131 -14.60 -9.23 -10.06
N GLU A 132 -14.80 -9.05 -11.35
CA GLU A 132 -15.14 -7.74 -11.95
C GLU A 132 -16.50 -7.24 -11.45
N ALA A 133 -17.51 -8.12 -11.40
CA ALA A 133 -18.82 -7.77 -10.85
C ALA A 133 -18.76 -7.35 -9.37
N MET A 134 -17.91 -7.99 -8.58
CA MET A 134 -17.69 -7.61 -7.17
C MET A 134 -17.00 -6.25 -7.05
N ARG A 135 -16.03 -5.95 -7.90
CA ARG A 135 -15.36 -4.63 -7.94
C ARG A 135 -16.33 -3.52 -8.30
N ALA A 136 -17.17 -3.72 -9.31
CA ALA A 136 -18.19 -2.75 -9.72
C ALA A 136 -19.15 -2.41 -8.57
N LYS A 137 -19.60 -3.41 -7.78
CA LYS A 137 -20.45 -3.20 -6.61
C LYS A 137 -19.78 -2.38 -5.51
N HIS A 138 -18.46 -2.51 -5.32
CA HIS A 138 -17.72 -1.72 -4.32
C HIS A 138 -17.62 -0.26 -4.71
N ILE A 139 -17.34 0.04 -5.97
CA ILE A 139 -17.23 1.41 -6.48
C ILE A 139 -18.54 2.18 -6.28
N HIS A 140 -19.68 1.55 -6.53
CA HIS A 140 -21.00 2.17 -6.34
C HIS A 140 -21.39 2.38 -4.86
N ARG A 141 -20.79 1.64 -3.93
CA ARG A 141 -21.09 1.80 -2.49
C ARG A 141 -20.31 2.96 -1.87
N ASP A 142 -19.11 3.24 -2.37
CA ASP A 142 -18.26 4.32 -1.86
C ASP A 142 -18.58 5.69 -2.50
N ALA A 143 -19.49 5.71 -3.50
CA ALA A 143 -19.97 6.92 -4.17
C ALA A 143 -21.30 7.47 -3.59
N ARG A 144 -21.80 6.90 -2.48
CA ARG A 144 -22.97 7.38 -1.72
C ARG A 144 -22.55 7.91 -0.36
#